data_5b97fcf614d9fbfd6b98577ce78df72d
#
_entry.id   5b97fcf614d9fbfd6b98577ce78df72d
#
_cell.length_a   1.000
_cell.length_b   1.000
_cell.length_c   1.000
_cell.angle_alpha   90.00
_cell.angle_beta   90.00
_cell.angle_gamma   90.00
#
_symmetry.space_group_name_H-M   'P 1'
#
loop_
_entity.id
_entity.type
_entity.pdbx_description
1 polymer ?
#
loop_
_entity_poly.entity_id
_entity_poly.type
_entity_poly.pdbx_seq_one_letter_code
_entity_poly.pdbx_strand_id
1 'polypeptide(L)'
;MTGRGAGGGMPDVVPPMLPAQGDLADGERGDWAVEFAWVGFRCVAYVRPGHVRLLSSTARSVTRSFPELAVLGERVRGSGMVLDGVVVALDDAGRPSRRPLMRRTSTVTPSESLRARVPVGFVVTDLLWLDGRPLLRRPYAERRRLLEGLDIAGPHVLVPPSHPASEAGFVMEAAERFGLDGLHLKRVDAAYRAGRRTRDWLRVPLRRARPVVVGGWMPAERNRPGRVGALLLGIPETPPGPGEPLGPLRYVGRVGIGSGAARREIGELLRTLNAQVPAFVAGGPGAVPEAVADDARWVVPRLVGQAEYQGWTRGNHLRLPVWRGVLRPGEVAPEDWAGTPWDRDGAAPAEDGTQVWGPARRGERVRTPHEHGRPTGPAPAPAPPDPEPAALPPVPDSPVVTPPAPASSLNRSLEQHFVYNAFNTIAALMRTDPAQARDLLLGFADLSRTADRVGTPEIPLADELAAVRAYLAIEQARFGRRLETEVTVDDRLTGQLGDLAVAPLQVLVLVRETVQQHIEPRPEGGAVTVHVGPDGGGGAEVVVRDRGHGERRLRLPAPAACTG
;
A
#
# COMPACT_ATOMS: atom_id res chain seq x y z
N MET A 1 -11.04 54.31 7.98
CA MET A 1 -11.64 53.30 8.89
C MET A 1 -11.40 51.93 8.26
N THR A 2 -10.34 51.28 8.66
CA THR A 2 -9.90 49.98 8.16
C THR A 2 -10.59 48.90 8.98
N GLY A 3 -11.57 48.21 8.38
CA GLY A 3 -12.24 47.08 8.97
C GLY A 3 -11.26 45.91 9.18
N ARG A 4 -10.84 45.67 10.43
CA ARG A 4 -10.20 44.45 10.87
C ARG A 4 -11.22 43.30 10.72
N GLY A 5 -11.08 42.51 9.65
CA GLY A 5 -11.78 41.21 9.55
C GLY A 5 -11.41 40.36 10.75
N ALA A 6 -12.42 39.94 11.53
CA ALA A 6 -12.26 39.01 12.64
C ALA A 6 -11.73 37.67 12.11
N GLY A 7 -10.42 37.50 12.11
CA GLY A 7 -9.76 36.22 11.84
C GLY A 7 -10.12 35.24 12.94
N GLY A 8 -10.89 34.19 12.62
CA GLY A 8 -11.20 33.11 13.55
C GLY A 8 -9.92 32.38 13.98
N GLY A 9 -9.74 32.15 15.29
CA GLY A 9 -8.62 31.34 15.81
C GLY A 9 -8.58 29.97 15.15
N MET A 10 -7.39 29.33 15.09
CA MET A 10 -7.25 27.96 14.65
C MET A 10 -8.10 27.04 15.53
N PRO A 11 -8.95 26.16 14.97
CA PRO A 11 -9.80 25.29 15.76
C PRO A 11 -8.97 24.29 16.57
N ASP A 12 -9.42 23.97 17.78
CA ASP A 12 -8.70 23.02 18.65
C ASP A 12 -8.82 21.58 18.15
N VAL A 13 -10.01 21.16 17.70
CA VAL A 13 -10.28 19.82 17.19
C VAL A 13 -11.27 19.90 16.03
N VAL A 14 -10.92 19.28 14.91
CA VAL A 14 -11.81 19.03 13.77
C VAL A 14 -11.85 17.51 13.55
N PRO A 15 -12.97 16.85 13.88
CA PRO A 15 -13.10 15.42 13.58
C PRO A 15 -13.09 15.18 12.06
N PRO A 16 -12.34 14.18 11.56
CA PRO A 16 -12.31 13.89 10.13
C PRO A 16 -13.69 13.55 9.57
N MET A 17 -14.00 14.08 8.38
CA MET A 17 -15.15 13.63 7.59
C MET A 17 -14.97 12.17 7.17
N LEU A 18 -16.06 11.41 7.14
CA LEU A 18 -16.04 9.97 6.86
C LEU A 18 -16.68 9.67 5.50
N PRO A 19 -16.02 8.86 4.63
CA PRO A 19 -16.62 8.46 3.37
C PRO A 19 -17.77 7.46 3.58
N ALA A 20 -18.81 7.56 2.77
CA ALA A 20 -19.78 6.49 2.56
C ALA A 20 -19.22 5.46 1.58
N GLN A 21 -19.82 4.26 1.53
CA GLN A 21 -19.49 3.29 0.47
C GLN A 21 -20.12 3.76 -0.84
N GLY A 22 -19.34 3.65 -1.92
CA GLY A 22 -19.74 3.98 -3.27
C GLY A 22 -19.21 2.98 -4.29
N ASP A 23 -19.58 3.21 -5.54
CA ASP A 23 -19.15 2.46 -6.72
C ASP A 23 -18.58 3.47 -7.75
N LEU A 24 -17.82 2.99 -8.75
CA LEU A 24 -17.32 3.83 -9.86
C LEU A 24 -18.48 4.48 -10.63
N ALA A 25 -19.59 3.77 -10.83
CA ALA A 25 -20.79 4.31 -11.47
C ALA A 25 -21.44 5.50 -10.72
N ASP A 26 -21.17 5.67 -9.44
CA ASP A 26 -21.59 6.87 -8.69
C ASP A 26 -20.89 8.12 -9.24
N GLY A 27 -19.65 7.99 -9.75
CA GLY A 27 -18.88 9.08 -10.34
C GLY A 27 -19.41 9.59 -11.68
N GLU A 28 -20.23 8.80 -12.38
CA GLU A 28 -20.86 9.19 -13.66
C GLU A 28 -21.99 10.20 -13.45
N ARG A 29 -22.47 10.36 -12.21
CA ARG A 29 -23.61 11.20 -11.86
C ARG A 29 -23.16 12.45 -11.11
N GLY A 30 -22.86 13.51 -11.85
CA GLY A 30 -22.45 14.79 -11.28
C GLY A 30 -20.94 15.02 -11.29
N ASP A 31 -20.52 16.14 -10.73
CA ASP A 31 -19.12 16.57 -10.69
C ASP A 31 -18.39 15.94 -9.50
N TRP A 32 -17.52 14.99 -9.78
CA TRP A 32 -16.70 14.31 -8.80
C TRP A 32 -15.22 14.48 -9.09
N ALA A 33 -14.47 14.67 -8.03
CA ALA A 33 -13.03 14.55 -8.01
C ALA A 33 -12.63 13.17 -7.50
N VAL A 34 -11.62 12.58 -8.11
CA VAL A 34 -11.11 11.24 -7.81
C VAL A 34 -9.73 11.35 -7.18
N GLU A 35 -9.56 10.72 -6.03
CA GLU A 35 -8.27 10.60 -5.33
C GLU A 35 -7.99 9.15 -4.98
N PHE A 36 -6.73 8.79 -4.77
CA PHE A 36 -6.35 7.48 -4.24
C PHE A 36 -6.84 7.28 -2.79
N ALA A 37 -7.34 6.09 -2.48
CA ALA A 37 -7.63 5.67 -1.11
C ALA A 37 -6.38 5.05 -0.49
N TRP A 38 -5.59 5.87 0.19
CA TRP A 38 -4.32 5.47 0.77
C TRP A 38 -4.46 4.50 1.93
N VAL A 39 -3.58 3.51 1.96
CA VAL A 39 -3.45 2.55 3.06
C VAL A 39 -2.64 3.21 4.17
N GLY A 40 -3.26 3.55 5.31
CA GLY A 40 -2.54 4.26 6.34
C GLY A 40 -3.35 4.56 7.60
N PHE A 41 -2.82 5.48 8.41
CA PHE A 41 -3.39 5.95 9.65
C PHE A 41 -3.93 7.38 9.49
N ARG A 42 -5.25 7.56 9.57
CA ARG A 42 -5.89 8.86 9.40
C ARG A 42 -5.60 9.78 10.57
N CYS A 43 -5.14 11.00 10.27
CA CYS A 43 -4.98 12.05 11.27
C CYS A 43 -5.23 13.45 10.69
N VAL A 44 -5.45 14.41 11.58
CA VAL A 44 -5.55 15.82 11.28
C VAL A 44 -4.31 16.52 11.85
N ALA A 45 -3.60 17.26 10.99
CA ALA A 45 -2.42 18.03 11.36
C ALA A 45 -2.79 19.49 11.58
N TYR A 46 -2.46 20.02 12.76
CA TYR A 46 -2.56 21.42 13.14
C TYR A 46 -1.17 22.02 13.10
N VAL A 47 -0.92 22.87 12.14
CA VAL A 47 0.41 23.35 11.81
C VAL A 47 0.50 24.85 12.01
N ARG A 48 1.50 25.30 12.76
CA ARG A 48 1.93 26.68 12.93
C ARG A 48 3.42 26.79 12.65
N PRO A 49 3.98 27.98 12.42
CA PRO A 49 5.42 28.13 12.28
C PRO A 49 6.17 27.44 13.42
N GLY A 50 7.06 26.49 13.09
CA GLY A 50 7.87 25.73 14.05
C GLY A 50 7.08 24.75 14.94
N HIS A 51 5.78 24.58 14.76
CA HIS A 51 4.98 23.73 15.64
C HIS A 51 3.96 22.88 14.87
N VAL A 52 3.93 21.57 15.16
CA VAL A 52 2.97 20.61 14.57
C VAL A 52 2.30 19.81 15.67
N ARG A 53 0.99 19.72 15.63
CA ARG A 53 0.19 18.82 16.47
C ARG A 53 -0.63 17.89 15.59
N LEU A 54 -0.46 16.59 15.77
CA LEU A 54 -1.18 15.55 15.03
C LEU A 54 -2.22 14.90 15.93
N LEU A 55 -3.47 14.88 15.49
CA LEU A 55 -4.57 14.21 16.17
C LEU A 55 -5.12 13.06 15.33
N SER A 56 -5.30 11.89 15.95
CA SER A 56 -5.98 10.75 15.32
C SER A 56 -7.45 11.03 15.04
N SER A 57 -8.12 10.15 14.32
CA SER A 57 -9.58 10.23 14.08
C SER A 57 -10.42 10.24 15.36
N THR A 58 -9.86 9.80 16.49
CA THR A 58 -10.48 9.83 17.83
C THR A 58 -9.95 10.97 18.70
N ALA A 59 -9.36 12.00 18.11
CA ALA A 59 -8.79 13.17 18.76
C ALA A 59 -7.65 12.87 19.78
N ARG A 60 -7.02 11.68 19.73
CA ARG A 60 -5.82 11.39 20.54
C ARG A 60 -4.60 11.99 19.88
N SER A 61 -3.73 12.62 20.68
CA SER A 61 -2.45 13.14 20.16
C SER A 61 -1.53 11.99 19.77
N VAL A 62 -1.01 12.05 18.54
CA VAL A 62 -0.03 11.11 17.97
C VAL A 62 1.24 11.82 17.49
N THR A 63 1.41 13.09 17.87
CA THR A 63 2.53 13.94 17.45
C THR A 63 3.88 13.29 17.76
N ARG A 64 4.05 12.73 18.96
CA ARG A 64 5.30 12.10 19.40
C ARG A 64 5.62 10.79 18.69
N SER A 65 4.62 10.13 18.11
CA SER A 65 4.81 8.90 17.32
C SER A 65 5.38 9.19 15.92
N PHE A 66 5.27 10.43 15.43
CA PHE A 66 5.68 10.83 14.08
C PHE A 66 6.51 12.12 14.10
N PRO A 67 7.68 12.14 14.77
CA PRO A 67 8.49 13.36 14.94
C PRO A 67 9.01 13.92 13.61
N GLU A 68 9.21 13.09 12.57
CA GLU A 68 9.64 13.51 11.25
C GLU A 68 8.63 14.43 10.53
N LEU A 69 7.36 14.42 10.94
CA LEU A 69 6.33 15.31 10.40
C LEU A 69 6.39 16.73 10.97
N ALA A 70 7.31 17.01 11.91
CA ALA A 70 7.61 18.37 12.37
C ALA A 70 8.05 19.29 11.22
N VAL A 71 8.59 18.74 10.13
CA VAL A 71 8.95 19.47 8.89
C VAL A 71 7.77 20.29 8.32
N LEU A 72 6.53 19.90 8.58
CA LEU A 72 5.36 20.72 8.20
C LEU A 72 5.39 22.12 8.82
N GLY A 73 5.87 22.24 10.06
CA GLY A 73 5.99 23.54 10.75
C GLY A 73 7.02 24.48 10.12
N GLU A 74 8.04 23.93 9.47
CA GLU A 74 9.09 24.69 8.77
C GLU A 74 8.58 25.27 7.43
N ARG A 75 7.53 24.66 6.86
CA ARG A 75 6.96 25.03 5.54
C ARG A 75 5.82 26.02 5.64
N VAL A 76 5.36 26.35 6.82
CA VAL A 76 4.30 27.35 7.04
C VAL A 76 4.87 28.75 6.95
N ARG A 77 4.33 29.57 6.03
CA ARG A 77 4.73 30.96 5.83
C ARG A 77 3.77 31.97 6.48
N GLY A 78 2.58 31.53 6.92
CA GLY A 78 1.52 32.36 7.49
C GLY A 78 1.27 32.07 8.97
N SER A 79 0.04 32.33 9.43
CA SER A 79 -0.37 32.09 10.82
C SER A 79 -0.65 30.60 11.12
N GLY A 80 -0.74 29.76 10.07
CA GLY A 80 -0.87 28.32 10.17
C GLY A 80 -1.94 27.72 9.27
N MET A 81 -2.10 26.38 9.39
CA MET A 81 -3.06 25.58 8.62
C MET A 81 -3.54 24.35 9.39
N VAL A 82 -4.73 23.85 9.02
CA VAL A 82 -5.24 22.56 9.48
C VAL A 82 -5.44 21.66 8.26
N LEU A 83 -4.76 20.52 8.25
CA LEU A 83 -4.73 19.57 7.16
C LEU A 83 -5.37 18.25 7.59
N ASP A 84 -6.23 17.69 6.74
CA ASP A 84 -6.71 16.33 6.87
C ASP A 84 -5.89 15.41 5.99
N GLY A 85 -5.47 14.25 6.50
CA GLY A 85 -4.62 13.35 5.74
C GLY A 85 -4.43 11.97 6.36
N VAL A 86 -3.51 11.24 5.79
CA VAL A 86 -3.19 9.86 6.15
C VAL A 86 -1.67 9.73 6.34
N VAL A 87 -1.23 9.26 7.50
CA VAL A 87 0.16 8.83 7.68
C VAL A 87 0.33 7.46 7.05
N VAL A 88 1.31 7.32 6.19
CA VAL A 88 1.63 6.08 5.47
C VAL A 88 3.05 5.62 5.79
N ALA A 89 3.27 4.32 5.79
CA ALA A 89 4.58 3.70 5.72
C ALA A 89 4.62 2.77 4.51
N LEU A 90 5.77 2.62 3.90
CA LEU A 90 5.95 1.78 2.72
C LEU A 90 6.57 0.44 3.11
N ASP A 91 6.27 -0.61 2.35
CA ASP A 91 6.98 -1.87 2.40
C ASP A 91 8.29 -1.81 1.57
N ASP A 92 9.03 -2.91 1.51
CA ASP A 92 10.31 -2.98 0.80
C ASP A 92 10.17 -2.80 -0.71
N ALA A 93 8.97 -2.99 -1.26
CA ALA A 93 8.62 -2.73 -2.66
C ALA A 93 8.14 -1.29 -2.93
N GLY A 94 8.16 -0.42 -1.91
CA GLY A 94 7.71 0.96 -2.03
C GLY A 94 6.19 1.13 -2.03
N ARG A 95 5.41 0.11 -1.64
CA ARG A 95 3.94 0.18 -1.60
C ARG A 95 3.44 0.53 -0.19
N PRO A 96 2.37 1.34 -0.08
CA PRO A 96 1.76 1.64 1.21
C PRO A 96 1.30 0.38 1.95
N SER A 97 1.77 0.20 3.19
CA SER A 97 1.52 -1.00 3.96
C SER A 97 1.15 -0.69 5.42
N ARG A 98 0.13 -1.39 5.93
CA ARG A 98 -0.29 -1.23 7.33
C ARG A 98 0.66 -1.89 8.32
N ARG A 99 1.32 -2.97 7.90
CA ARG A 99 2.16 -3.78 8.79
C ARG A 99 3.34 -3.00 9.39
N PRO A 100 4.22 -2.34 8.60
CA PRO A 100 5.26 -1.49 9.15
C PRO A 100 4.67 -0.32 9.95
N LEU A 101 3.58 0.29 9.47
CA LEU A 101 2.94 1.44 10.12
C LEU A 101 2.40 1.11 11.52
N MET A 102 1.87 -0.09 11.75
CA MET A 102 1.37 -0.49 13.07
C MET A 102 2.44 -0.42 14.16
N ARG A 103 3.70 -0.76 13.87
CA ARG A 103 4.81 -0.63 14.81
C ARG A 103 5.05 0.84 15.21
N ARG A 104 4.86 1.76 14.27
CA ARG A 104 5.01 3.20 14.51
C ARG A 104 3.83 3.75 15.34
N THR A 105 2.58 3.40 15.00
CA THR A 105 1.37 3.89 15.69
C THR A 105 1.25 3.38 17.12
N SER A 106 1.81 2.19 17.43
CA SER A 106 1.83 1.63 18.78
C SER A 106 2.95 2.18 19.67
N THR A 107 3.92 2.90 19.09
CA THR A 107 5.08 3.43 19.82
C THR A 107 4.95 4.95 19.98
N VAL A 108 4.81 5.43 21.22
CA VAL A 108 4.61 6.85 21.51
C VAL A 108 5.87 7.68 21.20
N THR A 109 7.05 7.14 21.50
CA THR A 109 8.34 7.80 21.22
C THR A 109 9.25 6.80 20.52
N PRO A 110 9.24 6.75 19.17
CA PRO A 110 10.03 5.80 18.42
C PRO A 110 11.52 6.13 18.49
N SER A 111 12.36 5.10 18.67
CA SER A 111 13.81 5.25 18.60
C SER A 111 14.24 5.64 17.18
N GLU A 112 15.45 6.19 17.06
CA GLU A 112 16.03 6.54 15.76
C GLU A 112 16.11 5.31 14.84
N SER A 113 16.53 4.16 15.38
CA SER A 113 16.57 2.90 14.63
C SER A 113 15.20 2.43 14.16
N LEU A 114 14.11 2.67 14.92
CA LEU A 114 12.76 2.36 14.46
C LEU A 114 12.30 3.34 13.38
N ARG A 115 12.63 4.62 13.50
CA ARG A 115 12.33 5.64 12.47
C ARG A 115 13.03 5.33 11.15
N ALA A 116 14.31 4.95 11.22
CA ALA A 116 15.10 4.58 10.04
C ALA A 116 14.56 3.30 9.36
N ARG A 117 14.12 2.29 10.13
CA ARG A 117 13.56 1.04 9.58
C ARG A 117 12.13 1.19 9.07
N VAL A 118 11.36 2.09 9.64
CA VAL A 118 9.95 2.33 9.27
C VAL A 118 9.75 3.83 9.12
N PRO A 119 10.31 4.43 8.09
CA PRO A 119 10.08 5.82 7.79
C PRO A 119 8.60 6.03 7.43
N VAL A 120 8.06 7.22 7.72
CA VAL A 120 6.67 7.56 7.43
C VAL A 120 6.56 8.86 6.64
N GLY A 121 5.44 8.99 5.91
CA GLY A 121 5.06 10.23 5.24
C GLY A 121 3.60 10.58 5.52
N PHE A 122 3.26 11.83 5.36
CA PHE A 122 1.92 12.36 5.51
C PHE A 122 1.32 12.71 4.15
N VAL A 123 0.32 11.96 3.76
CA VAL A 123 -0.47 12.20 2.54
C VAL A 123 -1.60 13.14 2.87
N VAL A 124 -1.55 14.37 2.36
CA VAL A 124 -2.54 15.40 2.61
C VAL A 124 -3.69 15.25 1.62
N THR A 125 -4.91 15.15 2.13
CA THR A 125 -6.12 14.92 1.31
C THR A 125 -7.11 16.07 1.35
N ASP A 126 -7.00 17.01 2.31
CA ASP A 126 -7.87 18.17 2.38
C ASP A 126 -7.27 19.29 3.25
N LEU A 127 -7.72 20.55 3.00
CA LEU A 127 -7.34 21.75 3.74
C LEU A 127 -8.58 22.32 4.45
N LEU A 128 -8.54 22.39 5.78
CA LEU A 128 -9.72 22.71 6.61
C LEU A 128 -9.70 24.12 7.20
N TRP A 129 -8.52 24.70 7.35
CA TRP A 129 -8.31 26.05 7.87
C TRP A 129 -6.97 26.59 7.35
N LEU A 130 -6.91 27.87 7.02
CA LEU A 130 -5.71 28.54 6.52
C LEU A 130 -5.70 30.00 6.97
N ASP A 131 -4.65 30.43 7.67
CA ASP A 131 -4.33 31.81 8.02
C ASP A 131 -5.53 32.62 8.55
N GLY A 132 -6.19 32.10 9.58
CA GLY A 132 -7.33 32.75 10.20
C GLY A 132 -8.67 32.49 9.49
N ARG A 133 -8.70 31.71 8.41
CA ARG A 133 -9.90 31.48 7.60
C ARG A 133 -10.36 30.03 7.72
N PRO A 134 -11.54 29.74 8.27
CA PRO A 134 -12.13 28.41 8.25
C PRO A 134 -12.61 28.06 6.84
N LEU A 135 -12.22 26.86 6.33
CA LEU A 135 -12.53 26.43 4.97
C LEU A 135 -13.59 25.33 4.91
N LEU A 136 -14.06 24.81 6.05
CA LEU A 136 -14.99 23.68 6.07
C LEU A 136 -16.27 23.90 5.25
N ARG A 137 -16.76 25.13 5.16
CA ARG A 137 -17.96 25.47 4.39
C ARG A 137 -17.69 25.74 2.90
N ARG A 138 -16.43 25.84 2.50
CA ARG A 138 -16.04 26.06 1.09
C ARG A 138 -16.21 24.78 0.29
N PRO A 139 -16.53 24.87 -1.02
CA PRO A 139 -16.51 23.74 -1.93
C PRO A 139 -15.18 22.98 -1.89
N TYR A 140 -15.21 21.65 -2.11
CA TYR A 140 -13.98 20.85 -2.19
C TYR A 140 -12.99 21.41 -3.21
N ALA A 141 -13.45 21.81 -4.41
CA ALA A 141 -12.60 22.38 -5.45
C ALA A 141 -11.81 23.62 -5.01
N GLU A 142 -12.44 24.49 -4.19
CA GLU A 142 -11.76 25.67 -3.66
C GLU A 142 -10.70 25.29 -2.62
N ARG A 143 -11.03 24.36 -1.70
CA ARG A 143 -10.09 23.86 -0.69
C ARG A 143 -8.90 23.15 -1.36
N ARG A 144 -9.19 22.37 -2.39
CA ARG A 144 -8.18 21.62 -3.17
C ARG A 144 -7.21 22.57 -3.88
N ARG A 145 -7.72 23.56 -4.59
CA ARG A 145 -6.91 24.57 -5.27
C ARG A 145 -6.01 25.35 -4.29
N LEU A 146 -6.55 25.72 -3.12
CA LEU A 146 -5.76 26.36 -2.07
C LEU A 146 -4.65 25.43 -1.56
N LEU A 147 -4.95 24.16 -1.31
CA LEU A 147 -3.98 23.16 -0.86
C LEU A 147 -2.83 22.99 -1.87
N GLU A 148 -3.14 22.90 -3.16
CA GLU A 148 -2.16 22.78 -4.23
C GLU A 148 -1.26 24.01 -4.35
N GLY A 149 -1.77 25.20 -4.02
CA GLY A 149 -1.02 26.44 -4.02
C GLY A 149 -0.09 26.64 -2.82
N LEU A 150 -0.14 25.77 -1.79
CA LEU A 150 0.67 25.95 -0.57
C LEU A 150 2.13 25.50 -0.71
N ASP A 151 2.48 24.72 -1.73
CA ASP A 151 3.83 24.17 -1.97
C ASP A 151 4.44 23.51 -0.71
N ILE A 152 3.62 22.71 0.00
CA ILE A 152 4.03 22.01 1.23
C ILE A 152 4.60 20.62 1.00
N ALA A 153 4.60 20.14 -0.25
CA ALA A 153 5.12 18.83 -0.60
C ALA A 153 6.64 18.71 -0.34
N GLY A 154 7.10 17.52 0.03
CA GLY A 154 8.51 17.27 0.32
C GLY A 154 8.77 15.85 0.83
N PRO A 155 9.96 15.57 1.39
CA PRO A 155 10.40 14.21 1.70
C PRO A 155 9.45 13.39 2.58
N HIS A 156 8.72 14.05 3.48
CA HIS A 156 7.76 13.41 4.39
C HIS A 156 6.32 13.89 4.19
N VAL A 157 6.06 14.70 3.15
CA VAL A 157 4.74 15.28 2.89
C VAL A 157 4.39 15.12 1.41
N LEU A 158 3.30 14.44 1.15
CA LEU A 158 2.76 14.23 -0.19
C LEU A 158 1.41 14.93 -0.32
N VAL A 159 1.23 15.69 -1.39
CA VAL A 159 -0.05 16.24 -1.82
C VAL A 159 -0.40 15.57 -3.17
N PRO A 160 -1.06 14.38 -3.15
CA PRO A 160 -1.35 13.64 -4.38
C PRO A 160 -2.27 14.44 -5.29
N PRO A 161 -2.26 14.19 -6.60
CA PRO A 161 -3.20 14.83 -7.52
C PRO A 161 -4.65 14.43 -7.22
N SER A 162 -5.56 15.30 -7.63
CA SER A 162 -6.98 15.01 -7.74
C SER A 162 -7.34 14.97 -9.23
N HIS A 163 -8.11 13.97 -9.64
CA HIS A 163 -8.45 13.69 -11.02
C HIS A 163 -9.94 13.95 -11.29
N PRO A 164 -10.36 14.25 -12.52
CA PRO A 164 -11.77 14.27 -12.87
C PRO A 164 -12.34 12.83 -12.87
N ALA A 165 -13.65 12.71 -12.66
CA ALA A 165 -14.32 11.40 -12.65
C ALA A 165 -14.19 10.61 -13.95
N SER A 166 -14.00 11.29 -15.09
CA SER A 166 -13.74 10.64 -16.38
C SER A 166 -12.47 9.79 -16.40
N GLU A 167 -11.53 10.04 -15.50
CA GLU A 167 -10.28 9.29 -15.36
C GLU A 167 -10.36 8.18 -14.30
N ALA A 168 -11.51 7.99 -13.65
CA ALA A 168 -11.64 7.08 -12.51
C ALA A 168 -11.20 5.63 -12.82
N GLY A 169 -11.44 5.14 -14.04
CA GLY A 169 -10.98 3.82 -14.48
C GLY A 169 -9.47 3.71 -14.50
N PHE A 170 -8.79 4.69 -15.08
CA PHE A 170 -7.33 4.76 -15.13
C PHE A 170 -6.72 4.89 -13.72
N VAL A 171 -7.30 5.76 -12.87
CA VAL A 171 -6.82 5.94 -11.48
C VAL A 171 -7.03 4.66 -10.65
N MET A 172 -8.10 3.88 -10.94
CA MET A 172 -8.33 2.58 -10.29
C MET A 172 -7.29 1.54 -10.70
N GLU A 173 -6.94 1.47 -11.98
CA GLU A 173 -5.88 0.60 -12.48
C GLU A 173 -4.53 0.94 -11.81
N ALA A 174 -4.22 2.22 -11.73
CA ALA A 174 -3.03 2.68 -11.02
C ALA A 174 -3.08 2.31 -9.53
N ALA A 175 -4.23 2.49 -8.85
CA ALA A 175 -4.40 2.10 -7.46
C ALA A 175 -4.14 0.59 -7.24
N GLU A 176 -4.57 -0.26 -8.17
CA GLU A 176 -4.30 -1.70 -8.12
C GLU A 176 -2.82 -2.01 -8.21
N ARG A 177 -2.13 -1.42 -9.19
CA ARG A 177 -0.69 -1.61 -9.40
C ARG A 177 0.14 -1.17 -8.19
N PHE A 178 -0.28 -0.09 -7.50
CA PHE A 178 0.37 0.42 -6.29
C PHE A 178 -0.05 -0.26 -4.99
N GLY A 179 -0.95 -1.25 -5.03
CA GLY A 179 -1.43 -1.92 -3.83
C GLY A 179 -2.23 -1.02 -2.90
N LEU A 180 -2.91 0.00 -3.44
CA LEU A 180 -3.78 0.90 -2.70
C LEU A 180 -5.15 0.25 -2.41
N ASP A 181 -5.89 0.83 -1.46
CA ASP A 181 -7.20 0.29 -1.03
C ASP A 181 -8.36 0.59 -2.03
N GLY A 182 -8.11 1.37 -3.10
CA GLY A 182 -9.09 1.84 -4.09
C GLY A 182 -9.08 3.35 -4.25
N LEU A 183 -10.25 3.97 -4.43
CA LEU A 183 -10.40 5.40 -4.68
C LEU A 183 -11.31 6.07 -3.65
N HIS A 184 -11.16 7.39 -3.53
CA HIS A 184 -12.13 8.30 -2.96
C HIS A 184 -12.74 9.17 -4.06
N LEU A 185 -14.06 9.23 -4.12
CA LEU A 185 -14.80 10.20 -4.91
C LEU A 185 -15.27 11.32 -3.98
N LYS A 186 -14.94 12.57 -4.28
CA LYS A 186 -15.35 13.74 -3.53
C LYS A 186 -16.15 14.68 -4.42
N ARG A 187 -17.35 15.04 -4.02
CA ARG A 187 -18.15 16.00 -4.79
C ARG A 187 -17.45 17.34 -4.85
N VAL A 188 -17.28 17.87 -6.05
CA VAL A 188 -16.51 19.10 -6.33
C VAL A 188 -17.07 20.32 -5.59
N ASP A 189 -18.40 20.40 -5.47
CA ASP A 189 -19.14 21.47 -4.83
C ASP A 189 -19.37 21.28 -3.32
N ALA A 190 -18.94 20.12 -2.74
CA ALA A 190 -19.31 19.79 -1.37
C ALA A 190 -18.48 20.51 -0.30
N ALA A 191 -19.16 20.90 0.77
CA ALA A 191 -18.53 21.33 2.01
C ALA A 191 -17.94 20.15 2.79
N TYR A 192 -16.93 20.42 3.64
CA TYR A 192 -16.37 19.42 4.55
C TYR A 192 -17.27 19.25 5.78
N ARG A 193 -17.88 18.08 5.93
CA ARG A 193 -18.81 17.73 7.02
C ARG A 193 -18.06 17.04 8.17
N ALA A 194 -17.40 17.82 9.00
CA ALA A 194 -16.57 17.31 10.09
C ALA A 194 -17.30 16.26 10.96
N GLY A 195 -16.69 15.11 11.20
CA GLY A 195 -17.20 14.00 11.99
C GLY A 195 -18.40 13.25 11.40
N ARG A 196 -18.86 13.62 10.21
CA ARG A 196 -20.04 13.01 9.59
C ARG A 196 -19.68 12.10 8.42
N ARG A 197 -20.47 11.04 8.26
CA ARG A 197 -20.48 10.21 7.06
C ARG A 197 -21.54 10.75 6.12
N THR A 198 -21.14 11.09 4.88
CA THR A 198 -22.06 11.64 3.86
C THR A 198 -21.80 10.94 2.52
N ARG A 199 -22.76 11.07 1.60
CA ARG A 199 -22.57 10.64 0.21
C ARG A 199 -21.82 11.67 -0.65
N ASP A 200 -21.43 12.81 -0.09
CA ASP A 200 -20.59 13.80 -0.78
C ASP A 200 -19.12 13.35 -0.83
N TRP A 201 -18.76 12.31 -0.07
CA TRP A 201 -17.48 11.63 -0.11
C TRP A 201 -17.70 10.13 -0.10
N LEU A 202 -17.30 9.47 -1.18
CA LEU A 202 -17.46 8.03 -1.36
C LEU A 202 -16.09 7.35 -1.29
N ARG A 203 -16.07 6.15 -0.76
CA ARG A 203 -14.97 5.22 -0.88
C ARG A 203 -15.37 4.13 -1.84
N VAL A 204 -14.65 4.02 -2.95
CA VAL A 204 -14.75 2.95 -3.94
C VAL A 204 -13.59 2.01 -3.70
N PRO A 205 -13.84 0.85 -3.08
CA PRO A 205 -12.75 -0.09 -2.78
C PRO A 205 -12.26 -0.76 -4.06
N LEU A 206 -10.95 -1.01 -4.13
CA LEU A 206 -10.39 -1.91 -5.14
C LEU A 206 -10.96 -3.32 -4.90
N ARG A 207 -11.55 -3.90 -5.94
CA ARG A 207 -12.06 -5.26 -5.93
C ARG A 207 -11.37 -6.07 -7.00
N ARG A 208 -10.86 -7.22 -6.59
CA ARG A 208 -10.37 -8.25 -7.50
C ARG A 208 -11.45 -9.29 -7.69
N ALA A 209 -11.54 -9.86 -8.87
CA ALA A 209 -12.42 -10.97 -9.15
C ALA A 209 -11.60 -12.25 -9.37
N ARG A 210 -12.16 -13.38 -8.95
CA ARG A 210 -11.56 -14.69 -9.23
C ARG A 210 -12.62 -15.76 -9.28
N PRO A 211 -12.39 -16.85 -10.01
CA PRO A 211 -13.21 -18.04 -9.92
C PRO A 211 -13.07 -18.67 -8.52
N VAL A 212 -14.17 -19.20 -8.02
CA VAL A 212 -14.28 -19.96 -6.79
C VAL A 212 -15.23 -21.13 -6.99
N VAL A 213 -14.98 -22.22 -6.29
CA VAL A 213 -15.83 -23.40 -6.28
C VAL A 213 -16.72 -23.37 -5.06
N VAL A 214 -18.00 -23.66 -5.22
CA VAL A 214 -18.92 -23.86 -4.10
C VAL A 214 -18.78 -25.30 -3.61
N GLY A 215 -18.18 -25.49 -2.43
CA GLY A 215 -18.02 -26.80 -1.78
C GLY A 215 -19.06 -27.08 -0.70
N GLY A 216 -19.89 -26.08 -0.37
CA GLY A 216 -20.96 -26.21 0.62
C GLY A 216 -21.72 -24.91 0.81
N TRP A 217 -22.71 -24.92 1.69
CA TRP A 217 -23.50 -23.75 2.04
C TRP A 217 -24.00 -23.82 3.47
N MET A 218 -24.37 -22.67 4.02
CA MET A 218 -24.96 -22.53 5.36
C MET A 218 -26.43 -22.09 5.25
N PRO A 219 -27.34 -22.59 6.07
CA PRO A 219 -28.72 -22.11 6.15
C PRO A 219 -28.81 -20.64 6.57
N ALA A 220 -29.82 -19.91 6.08
CA ALA A 220 -30.07 -18.52 6.47
C ALA A 220 -30.49 -18.41 7.96
N GLU A 221 -31.24 -19.39 8.43
CA GLU A 221 -31.72 -19.52 9.81
C GLU A 221 -31.63 -21.00 10.21
N ARG A 222 -31.17 -21.30 11.44
CA ARG A 222 -31.09 -22.68 11.94
C ARG A 222 -32.43 -23.42 11.87
N ASN A 223 -33.53 -22.71 12.03
CA ASN A 223 -34.89 -23.28 12.03
C ASN A 223 -35.55 -23.33 10.63
N ARG A 224 -34.85 -22.90 9.56
CA ARG A 224 -35.33 -22.98 8.17
C ARG A 224 -34.29 -23.63 7.26
N PRO A 225 -34.15 -24.97 7.33
CA PRO A 225 -33.01 -25.68 6.73
C PRO A 225 -32.93 -25.65 5.19
N GLY A 226 -33.97 -25.21 4.49
CA GLY A 226 -33.99 -25.20 3.02
C GLY A 226 -33.57 -23.87 2.36
N ARG A 227 -33.31 -22.82 3.14
CA ARG A 227 -32.98 -21.49 2.61
C ARG A 227 -31.50 -21.21 2.73
N VAL A 228 -30.84 -20.97 1.59
CA VAL A 228 -29.40 -20.66 1.55
C VAL A 228 -29.11 -19.29 2.17
N GLY A 229 -28.25 -19.26 3.18
CA GLY A 229 -27.77 -18.04 3.83
C GLY A 229 -26.44 -17.57 3.27
N ALA A 230 -25.48 -18.48 3.18
CA ALA A 230 -24.15 -18.20 2.65
C ALA A 230 -23.59 -19.41 1.90
N LEU A 231 -22.76 -19.18 0.90
CA LEU A 231 -21.98 -20.19 0.19
C LEU A 231 -20.62 -20.34 0.87
N LEU A 232 -20.13 -21.58 0.95
CA LEU A 232 -18.78 -21.90 1.37
C LEU A 232 -17.91 -22.03 0.13
N LEU A 233 -16.90 -21.17 0.04
CA LEU A 233 -16.06 -21.01 -1.13
C LEU A 233 -14.74 -21.75 -0.97
N GLY A 234 -14.31 -22.40 -2.04
CA GLY A 234 -13.03 -23.07 -2.14
C GLY A 234 -12.29 -22.73 -3.42
N ILE A 235 -10.99 -23.00 -3.41
CA ILE A 235 -10.12 -23.00 -4.57
C ILE A 235 -9.49 -24.38 -4.65
N PRO A 236 -9.38 -25.00 -5.85
CA PRO A 236 -8.69 -26.27 -6.01
C PRO A 236 -7.29 -26.22 -5.42
N GLU A 237 -6.88 -27.26 -4.69
CA GLU A 237 -5.52 -27.33 -4.13
C GLU A 237 -4.46 -27.37 -5.22
N THR A 238 -4.76 -28.04 -6.33
CA THR A 238 -3.96 -28.04 -7.55
C THR A 238 -4.83 -27.50 -8.68
N PRO A 239 -4.37 -26.51 -9.46
CA PRO A 239 -5.10 -26.04 -10.63
C PRO A 239 -5.47 -27.21 -11.55
N PRO A 240 -6.75 -27.40 -11.91
CA PRO A 240 -7.16 -28.50 -12.77
C PRO A 240 -6.71 -28.24 -14.21
N GLY A 241 -6.25 -29.26 -14.90
CA GLY A 241 -6.05 -29.24 -16.35
C GLY A 241 -7.39 -29.12 -17.10
N PRO A 242 -7.35 -28.82 -18.42
CA PRO A 242 -8.54 -28.76 -19.25
C PRO A 242 -9.33 -30.09 -19.20
N GLY A 243 -10.57 -30.04 -18.68
CA GLY A 243 -11.44 -31.22 -18.56
C GLY A 243 -11.16 -32.13 -17.37
N GLU A 244 -10.18 -31.82 -16.52
CA GLU A 244 -9.92 -32.56 -15.30
C GLU A 244 -10.94 -32.23 -14.19
N PRO A 245 -11.24 -33.20 -13.29
CA PRO A 245 -12.09 -32.92 -12.14
C PRO A 245 -11.39 -31.97 -11.17
N LEU A 246 -12.17 -31.09 -10.55
CA LEU A 246 -11.68 -30.24 -9.44
C LEU A 246 -11.25 -31.14 -8.29
N GLY A 247 -9.98 -31.15 -7.95
CA GLY A 247 -9.44 -31.87 -6.81
C GLY A 247 -9.96 -31.36 -5.45
N PRO A 248 -9.32 -31.74 -4.34
CA PRO A 248 -9.64 -31.21 -3.02
C PRO A 248 -9.60 -29.68 -3.01
N LEU A 249 -10.53 -29.05 -2.27
CA LEU A 249 -10.65 -27.60 -2.20
C LEU A 249 -9.99 -27.06 -0.93
N ARG A 250 -9.25 -25.97 -1.05
CA ARG A 250 -8.84 -25.13 0.08
C ARG A 250 -9.93 -24.11 0.36
N TYR A 251 -10.41 -24.07 1.59
CA TYR A 251 -11.45 -23.14 2.03
C TYR A 251 -10.92 -21.70 2.00
N VAL A 252 -11.64 -20.81 1.32
CA VAL A 252 -11.27 -19.39 1.17
C VAL A 252 -12.31 -18.43 1.76
N GLY A 253 -13.26 -18.94 2.52
CA GLY A 253 -14.24 -18.12 3.21
C GLY A 253 -15.68 -18.40 2.80
N ARG A 254 -16.58 -17.55 3.27
CA ARG A 254 -18.02 -17.64 2.96
C ARG A 254 -18.55 -16.34 2.42
N VAL A 255 -19.57 -16.41 1.56
CA VAL A 255 -20.21 -15.25 0.94
C VAL A 255 -21.73 -15.34 1.05
N GLY A 256 -22.37 -14.23 1.42
CA GLY A 256 -23.82 -14.10 1.38
C GLY A 256 -24.32 -13.91 -0.05
N ILE A 257 -25.52 -14.43 -0.35
CA ILE A 257 -26.18 -14.23 -1.64
C ILE A 257 -27.13 -13.03 -1.52
N GLY A 258 -27.06 -12.08 -2.45
CA GLY A 258 -27.76 -10.80 -2.39
C GLY A 258 -29.29 -10.93 -2.45
N SER A 259 -29.90 -11.03 -3.64
CA SER A 259 -31.35 -10.99 -3.82
C SER A 259 -32.06 -12.30 -3.48
N GLY A 260 -33.36 -12.22 -3.15
CA GLY A 260 -34.18 -13.41 -2.92
C GLY A 260 -34.36 -14.30 -4.16
N ALA A 261 -34.28 -13.72 -5.37
CA ALA A 261 -34.31 -14.47 -6.62
C ALA A 261 -33.04 -15.30 -6.82
N ALA A 262 -31.87 -14.68 -6.71
CA ALA A 262 -30.59 -15.36 -6.80
C ALA A 262 -30.44 -16.48 -5.74
N ARG A 263 -30.96 -16.27 -4.52
CA ARG A 263 -30.96 -17.32 -3.49
C ARG A 263 -31.82 -18.54 -3.85
N ARG A 264 -32.96 -18.33 -4.51
CA ARG A 264 -33.80 -19.46 -4.94
C ARG A 264 -33.13 -20.25 -6.05
N GLU A 265 -32.63 -19.57 -7.07
CA GLU A 265 -31.92 -20.17 -8.19
C GLU A 265 -30.71 -21.00 -7.74
N ILE A 266 -29.80 -20.41 -6.94
CA ILE A 266 -28.66 -21.14 -6.39
C ILE A 266 -29.12 -22.27 -5.47
N GLY A 267 -30.17 -22.07 -4.67
CA GLY A 267 -30.71 -23.10 -3.78
C GLY A 267 -31.25 -24.31 -4.54
N GLU A 268 -31.80 -24.13 -5.75
CA GLU A 268 -32.21 -25.22 -6.64
C GLU A 268 -31.02 -26.00 -7.18
N LEU A 269 -29.99 -25.31 -7.67
CA LEU A 269 -28.74 -25.93 -8.11
C LEU A 269 -28.05 -26.72 -7.00
N LEU A 270 -27.92 -26.16 -5.79
CA LEU A 270 -27.26 -26.82 -4.68
C LEU A 270 -27.99 -28.09 -4.20
N ARG A 271 -29.32 -28.15 -4.32
CA ARG A 271 -30.08 -29.37 -3.97
C ARG A 271 -29.76 -30.55 -4.87
N THR A 272 -29.44 -30.30 -6.15
CA THR A 272 -29.04 -31.35 -7.10
C THR A 272 -27.62 -31.84 -6.88
N LEU A 273 -26.80 -31.06 -6.16
CA LEU A 273 -25.39 -31.31 -5.91
C LEU A 273 -25.10 -31.81 -4.47
N ASN A 274 -26.11 -32.22 -3.73
CA ASN A 274 -25.96 -32.63 -2.32
C ASN A 274 -24.89 -33.73 -2.15
N ALA A 275 -23.99 -33.55 -1.16
CA ALA A 275 -22.94 -34.50 -0.80
C ALA A 275 -22.94 -34.79 0.71
N GLN A 276 -22.49 -35.99 1.11
CA GLN A 276 -22.36 -36.37 2.50
C GLN A 276 -21.01 -36.03 3.11
N VAL A 277 -19.98 -35.88 2.25
CA VAL A 277 -18.60 -35.62 2.63
C VAL A 277 -18.13 -34.27 2.07
N PRO A 278 -17.41 -33.45 2.86
CA PRO A 278 -16.84 -32.20 2.37
C PRO A 278 -15.83 -32.43 1.25
N ALA A 279 -15.86 -31.61 0.23
CA ALA A 279 -14.84 -31.58 -0.81
C ALA A 279 -13.59 -30.80 -0.39
N PHE A 280 -13.60 -30.21 0.79
CA PHE A 280 -12.49 -29.44 1.33
C PHE A 280 -11.40 -30.31 1.94
N VAL A 281 -10.14 -29.83 1.92
CA VAL A 281 -9.03 -30.50 2.60
C VAL A 281 -9.33 -30.70 4.08
N ALA A 282 -8.93 -31.85 4.62
CA ALA A 282 -9.10 -32.19 6.03
C ALA A 282 -7.89 -31.71 6.84
N GLY A 283 -8.09 -30.71 7.67
CA GLY A 283 -7.02 -30.17 8.54
C GLY A 283 -6.04 -29.22 7.87
N GLY A 284 -5.26 -28.51 8.67
CA GLY A 284 -4.25 -27.59 8.19
C GLY A 284 -4.77 -26.27 7.56
N PRO A 285 -3.87 -25.50 6.96
CA PRO A 285 -4.23 -24.27 6.26
C PRO A 285 -5.13 -24.55 5.06
N GLY A 286 -6.34 -23.98 5.05
CA GLY A 286 -7.33 -24.21 4.00
C GLY A 286 -8.42 -25.21 4.36
N ALA A 287 -8.41 -25.80 5.57
CA ALA A 287 -9.55 -26.56 6.10
C ALA A 287 -10.70 -25.64 6.50
N VAL A 288 -11.92 -26.15 6.45
CA VAL A 288 -13.10 -25.42 6.95
C VAL A 288 -13.03 -25.36 8.48
N PRO A 289 -13.17 -24.17 9.10
CA PRO A 289 -13.21 -24.07 10.56
C PRO A 289 -14.36 -24.89 11.16
N GLU A 290 -14.12 -25.58 12.28
CA GLU A 290 -15.09 -26.45 12.94
C GLU A 290 -16.44 -25.76 13.19
N ALA A 291 -16.41 -24.53 13.71
CA ALA A 291 -17.63 -23.73 13.94
C ALA A 291 -18.44 -23.40 12.65
N VAL A 292 -17.84 -23.55 11.48
CA VAL A 292 -18.52 -23.39 10.17
C VAL A 292 -18.99 -24.77 9.69
N ALA A 293 -18.20 -25.81 9.92
CA ALA A 293 -18.50 -27.19 9.49
C ALA A 293 -19.77 -27.76 10.15
N ASP A 294 -20.00 -27.43 11.42
CA ASP A 294 -21.15 -27.91 12.22
C ASP A 294 -22.51 -27.55 11.63
N ASP A 295 -22.63 -26.35 11.03
CA ASP A 295 -23.87 -25.87 10.42
C ASP A 295 -23.85 -26.02 8.87
N ALA A 296 -22.78 -26.55 8.28
CA ALA A 296 -22.62 -26.65 6.83
C ALA A 296 -23.48 -27.75 6.19
N ARG A 297 -23.83 -27.53 4.93
CA ARG A 297 -24.37 -28.53 4.02
C ARG A 297 -23.41 -28.66 2.85
N TRP A 298 -22.89 -29.87 2.65
CA TRP A 298 -21.86 -30.14 1.66
C TRP A 298 -22.47 -30.37 0.27
N VAL A 299 -21.74 -30.03 -0.76
CA VAL A 299 -22.13 -30.27 -2.15
C VAL A 299 -20.97 -30.82 -2.95
N VAL A 300 -21.30 -31.58 -3.99
CA VAL A 300 -20.32 -32.00 -4.99
C VAL A 300 -19.75 -30.75 -5.66
N PRO A 301 -18.40 -30.58 -5.75
CA PRO A 301 -17.75 -29.34 -6.20
C PRO A 301 -17.83 -29.17 -7.72
N ARG A 302 -19.04 -28.98 -8.26
CA ARG A 302 -19.30 -28.74 -9.70
C ARG A 302 -19.74 -27.33 -10.00
N LEU A 303 -20.15 -26.57 -8.97
CA LEU A 303 -20.63 -25.20 -9.15
C LEU A 303 -19.45 -24.24 -9.01
N VAL A 304 -19.02 -23.69 -10.13
CA VAL A 304 -18.01 -22.63 -10.18
C VAL A 304 -18.70 -21.28 -10.33
N GLY A 305 -18.22 -20.26 -9.66
CA GLY A 305 -18.75 -18.92 -9.80
C GLY A 305 -17.67 -17.87 -9.57
N GLN A 306 -18.02 -16.63 -9.83
CA GLN A 306 -17.13 -15.50 -9.65
C GLN A 306 -17.35 -14.84 -8.30
N ALA A 307 -16.27 -14.69 -7.52
CA ALA A 307 -16.25 -13.89 -6.31
C ALA A 307 -15.37 -12.67 -6.49
N GLU A 308 -15.92 -11.48 -6.20
CA GLU A 308 -15.10 -10.30 -6.01
C GLU A 308 -14.66 -10.18 -4.55
N TYR A 309 -13.45 -9.67 -4.31
CA TYR A 309 -12.89 -9.54 -2.97
C TYR A 309 -11.87 -8.38 -2.91
N GLN A 310 -11.55 -7.91 -1.71
CA GLN A 310 -10.64 -6.79 -1.48
C GLN A 310 -9.21 -7.20 -1.12
N GLY A 311 -8.88 -8.48 -1.19
CA GLY A 311 -7.59 -9.04 -0.78
C GLY A 311 -7.77 -10.26 0.11
N TRP A 312 -6.68 -10.73 0.72
CA TRP A 312 -6.67 -11.91 1.58
C TRP A 312 -6.56 -11.51 3.05
N THR A 313 -7.20 -12.30 3.91
CA THR A 313 -7.00 -12.24 5.36
C THR A 313 -5.76 -13.06 5.72
N ARG A 314 -5.29 -13.00 6.98
CA ARG A 314 -4.23 -13.87 7.51
C ARG A 314 -4.53 -15.34 7.45
N GLY A 315 -5.79 -15.69 7.67
CA GLY A 315 -6.22 -17.08 7.58
C GLY A 315 -6.39 -17.55 6.13
N ASN A 316 -5.84 -16.83 5.15
CA ASN A 316 -5.96 -17.13 3.73
C ASN A 316 -7.42 -17.18 3.23
N HIS A 317 -8.30 -16.35 3.82
CA HIS A 317 -9.66 -16.20 3.37
C HIS A 317 -9.82 -14.92 2.54
N LEU A 318 -10.77 -14.92 1.60
CA LEU A 318 -11.16 -13.74 0.82
C LEU A 318 -11.73 -12.66 1.77
N ARG A 319 -11.18 -11.46 1.71
CA ARG A 319 -11.64 -10.34 2.53
C ARG A 319 -12.84 -9.67 1.86
N LEU A 320 -13.98 -9.59 2.57
CA LEU A 320 -15.23 -8.99 2.11
C LEU A 320 -15.68 -9.52 0.74
N PRO A 321 -15.80 -10.85 0.56
CA PRO A 321 -16.19 -11.43 -0.71
C PRO A 321 -17.62 -11.02 -1.08
N VAL A 322 -17.85 -10.84 -2.38
CA VAL A 322 -19.16 -10.58 -2.99
C VAL A 322 -19.35 -11.60 -4.11
N TRP A 323 -20.45 -12.34 -4.06
CA TRP A 323 -20.84 -13.27 -5.12
C TRP A 323 -21.38 -12.54 -6.33
N ARG A 324 -20.82 -12.80 -7.52
CA ARG A 324 -21.24 -12.16 -8.77
C ARG A 324 -22.10 -13.06 -9.66
N GLY A 325 -21.99 -14.35 -9.50
CA GLY A 325 -22.79 -15.29 -10.28
C GLY A 325 -22.07 -16.60 -10.53
N VAL A 326 -22.78 -17.50 -11.21
CA VAL A 326 -22.25 -18.78 -11.67
C VAL A 326 -21.51 -18.56 -12.98
N LEU A 327 -20.33 -19.15 -13.11
CA LEU A 327 -19.56 -19.21 -14.35
C LEU A 327 -19.93 -20.45 -15.14
N ARG A 328 -19.93 -20.34 -16.47
CA ARG A 328 -20.20 -21.46 -17.37
C ARG A 328 -18.95 -22.33 -17.52
N PRO A 329 -19.11 -23.64 -17.82
CA PRO A 329 -17.99 -24.47 -18.19
C PRO A 329 -17.21 -23.84 -19.37
N GLY A 330 -15.88 -23.71 -19.23
CA GLY A 330 -15.01 -23.10 -20.23
C GLY A 330 -14.77 -21.58 -20.07
N GLU A 331 -15.46 -20.90 -19.14
CA GLU A 331 -15.17 -19.50 -18.80
C GLU A 331 -14.01 -19.32 -17.81
N VAL A 332 -13.40 -20.41 -17.34
CA VAL A 332 -12.29 -20.38 -16.39
C VAL A 332 -11.10 -21.07 -17.02
N ALA A 333 -10.03 -20.33 -17.21
CA ALA A 333 -8.76 -20.86 -17.66
C ALA A 333 -7.93 -21.41 -16.46
N PRO A 334 -7.02 -22.38 -16.68
CA PRO A 334 -6.16 -22.91 -15.61
C PRO A 334 -5.39 -21.84 -14.84
N GLU A 335 -4.93 -20.78 -15.51
CA GLU A 335 -4.23 -19.64 -14.93
C GLU A 335 -5.08 -18.79 -13.97
N ASP A 336 -6.42 -18.81 -14.12
CA ASP A 336 -7.33 -18.06 -13.23
C ASP A 336 -7.35 -18.60 -11.80
N TRP A 337 -6.89 -19.84 -11.61
CA TRP A 337 -6.75 -20.46 -10.28
C TRP A 337 -5.48 -20.04 -9.55
N ALA A 338 -4.48 -19.49 -10.24
CA ALA A 338 -3.21 -19.03 -9.69
C ALA A 338 -3.35 -17.74 -8.86
N GLY A 339 -2.27 -17.29 -8.21
CA GLY A 339 -2.25 -16.06 -7.42
C GLY A 339 -2.92 -16.21 -6.05
N THR A 340 -2.83 -17.39 -5.48
CA THR A 340 -3.30 -17.69 -4.11
C THR A 340 -2.21 -17.41 -3.08
N PRO A 341 -2.54 -17.24 -1.78
CA PRO A 341 -1.53 -17.13 -0.74
C PRO A 341 -0.62 -18.35 -0.60
N TRP A 342 -1.06 -19.50 -1.10
CA TRP A 342 -0.29 -20.77 -1.04
C TRP A 342 0.69 -20.92 -2.20
N ASP A 343 0.59 -20.13 -3.25
CA ASP A 343 1.52 -20.16 -4.40
C ASP A 343 2.86 -19.47 -4.07
N ARG A 344 2.95 -18.82 -2.92
CA ARG A 344 4.17 -18.20 -2.40
C ARG A 344 4.90 -19.17 -1.51
N ASP A 345 5.81 -19.93 -2.08
CA ASP A 345 6.67 -20.83 -1.31
C ASP A 345 7.41 -20.10 -0.18
N GLY A 346 7.24 -20.58 1.05
CA GLY A 346 8.12 -20.32 2.18
C GLY A 346 7.89 -19.08 3.03
N ALA A 347 6.91 -18.23 2.76
CA ALA A 347 6.58 -17.12 3.66
C ALA A 347 5.49 -17.52 4.65
N ALA A 348 5.86 -17.82 5.90
CA ALA A 348 4.93 -17.94 7.00
C ALA A 348 3.98 -16.73 7.05
N PRO A 349 2.66 -16.92 7.23
CA PRO A 349 1.70 -15.83 7.26
C PRO A 349 2.08 -14.86 8.39
N ALA A 350 2.34 -13.64 8.02
CA ALA A 350 2.67 -12.60 8.97
C ALA A 350 1.47 -12.32 9.86
N GLU A 351 1.69 -12.45 11.15
CA GLU A 351 0.69 -12.18 12.18
C GLU A 351 0.16 -10.74 12.16
N ASP A 352 -1.08 -10.47 11.78
CA ASP A 352 -1.75 -9.17 11.70
C ASP A 352 -2.96 -9.10 12.67
N GLY A 353 -2.83 -8.32 13.76
CA GLY A 353 -3.86 -8.12 14.80
C GLY A 353 -5.01 -7.26 14.28
N THR A 354 -5.90 -7.84 13.52
CA THR A 354 -7.15 -7.18 13.17
C THR A 354 -8.17 -7.38 14.30
N GLN A 355 -8.26 -6.40 15.21
CA GLN A 355 -9.51 -6.21 15.95
C GLN A 355 -10.60 -5.84 14.95
N VAL A 356 -11.54 -6.76 14.77
CA VAL A 356 -12.79 -6.54 14.04
C VAL A 356 -13.61 -5.55 14.86
N TRP A 357 -13.72 -4.32 14.40
CA TRP A 357 -14.71 -3.37 14.89
C TRP A 357 -16.09 -3.80 14.34
N GLY A 358 -16.76 -4.67 15.08
CA GLY A 358 -18.19 -4.90 14.91
C GLY A 358 -18.98 -3.67 15.39
N PRO A 359 -20.22 -3.44 14.87
CA PRO A 359 -21.06 -2.35 15.36
C PRO A 359 -21.36 -2.54 16.84
N ALA A 360 -21.11 -1.50 17.62
CA ALA A 360 -21.41 -1.49 19.04
C ALA A 360 -22.89 -1.87 19.29
N ARG A 361 -23.12 -2.95 20.04
CA ARG A 361 -24.45 -3.29 20.56
C ARG A 361 -24.89 -2.17 21.48
N ARG A 362 -26.03 -1.55 21.18
CA ARG A 362 -26.73 -0.64 22.11
C ARG A 362 -27.22 -1.46 23.30
N GLY A 363 -26.86 -1.01 24.49
CA GLY A 363 -27.59 -1.25 25.71
C GLY A 363 -27.00 -2.23 26.68
N GLU A 364 -26.00 -1.81 27.42
CA GLU A 364 -25.81 -2.26 28.80
C GLU A 364 -25.35 -1.08 29.66
N ARG A 365 -26.20 -0.68 30.57
CA ARG A 365 -25.88 0.33 31.59
C ARG A 365 -24.95 -0.32 32.62
N VAL A 366 -23.70 0.08 32.61
CA VAL A 366 -22.77 -0.25 33.70
C VAL A 366 -23.12 0.60 34.90
N ARG A 367 -23.56 -0.03 35.98
CA ARG A 367 -23.67 0.55 37.32
C ARG A 367 -22.28 0.86 37.86
N THR A 368 -22.04 2.09 38.24
CA THR A 368 -20.89 2.50 39.05
C THR A 368 -20.98 1.94 40.46
N PRO A 369 -19.94 1.36 41.03
CA PRO A 369 -19.82 1.15 42.47
C PRO A 369 -19.18 2.39 43.12
N HIS A 370 -19.75 2.82 44.21
CA HIS A 370 -19.34 3.88 45.13
C HIS A 370 -17.93 3.64 45.73
N GLU A 371 -17.35 4.76 46.10
CA GLU A 371 -16.15 4.97 46.91
C GLU A 371 -16.09 4.09 48.18
N HIS A 372 -14.90 3.55 48.43
CA HIS A 372 -14.43 3.35 49.82
C HIS A 372 -12.90 3.30 49.88
N GLY A 373 -12.33 4.20 50.70
CA GLY A 373 -11.20 3.90 51.59
C GLY A 373 -9.79 3.97 50.99
N ARG A 374 -9.11 5.07 51.16
CA ARG A 374 -7.64 5.12 51.19
C ARG A 374 -7.09 4.31 52.39
N PRO A 375 -6.00 3.63 52.24
CA PRO A 375 -5.01 3.47 53.29
C PRO A 375 -3.72 4.26 52.98
N THR A 376 -3.33 5.07 53.93
CA THR A 376 -2.02 5.74 54.05
C THR A 376 -0.96 4.71 54.42
N GLY A 377 0.06 4.56 53.60
CA GLY A 377 1.32 3.86 53.90
C GLY A 377 2.51 4.77 53.63
N PRO A 378 3.64 4.62 54.34
CA PRO A 378 4.72 5.58 54.34
C PRO A 378 5.55 5.52 53.07
N ALA A 379 6.18 6.67 52.74
CA ALA A 379 7.03 6.90 51.59
C ALA A 379 8.29 6.02 51.59
N PRO A 380 8.75 5.51 50.45
CA PRO A 380 10.03 4.79 50.35
C PRO A 380 11.22 5.75 50.42
N ALA A 381 12.30 5.26 51.05
CA ALA A 381 13.57 5.93 51.24
C ALA A 381 14.34 6.11 49.91
N PRO A 382 15.22 7.13 49.81
CA PRO A 382 15.99 7.40 48.59
C PRO A 382 17.04 6.31 48.33
N ALA A 383 17.25 6.00 47.04
CA ALA A 383 18.22 5.05 46.55
C ALA A 383 19.68 5.61 46.69
N PRO A 384 20.69 4.74 46.88
CA PRO A 384 22.08 5.15 46.96
C PRO A 384 22.63 5.60 45.58
N PRO A 385 23.70 6.45 45.58
CA PRO A 385 24.29 6.96 44.34
C PRO A 385 25.06 5.87 43.56
N ASP A 386 25.02 6.00 42.22
CA ASP A 386 25.75 5.14 41.29
C ASP A 386 27.26 5.25 41.44
N PRO A 387 28.03 4.15 41.24
CA PRO A 387 29.49 4.19 41.28
C PRO A 387 30.09 4.83 40.01
N GLU A 388 31.14 5.60 40.20
CA GLU A 388 31.97 6.22 39.15
C GLU A 388 32.52 5.18 38.15
N PRO A 389 32.59 5.52 36.84
CA PRO A 389 33.14 4.61 35.83
C PRO A 389 34.65 4.51 35.92
N ALA A 390 35.15 3.29 36.09
CA ALA A 390 36.57 2.98 36.06
C ALA A 390 37.18 3.18 34.66
N ALA A 391 38.34 3.78 34.58
CA ALA A 391 39.11 4.04 33.37
C ALA A 391 39.54 2.73 32.68
N LEU A 392 39.31 2.64 31.37
CA LEU A 392 39.75 1.55 30.50
C LEU A 392 41.23 1.73 30.10
N PRO A 393 42.03 0.65 30.02
CA PRO A 393 43.40 0.71 29.56
C PRO A 393 43.53 0.93 28.04
N PRO A 394 44.64 1.44 27.51
CA PRO A 394 44.82 1.77 26.11
C PRO A 394 44.95 0.51 25.25
N VAL A 395 44.26 0.54 24.09
CA VAL A 395 44.26 -0.52 23.05
C VAL A 395 45.47 -0.28 22.11
N PRO A 396 46.27 -1.30 21.77
CA PRO A 396 47.34 -1.16 20.79
C PRO A 396 46.85 -1.14 19.37
N ASP A 397 47.41 -0.26 18.55
CA ASP A 397 47.22 -0.17 17.11
C ASP A 397 47.66 -1.44 16.37
N SER A 398 46.72 -2.06 15.64
CA SER A 398 47.03 -2.98 14.54
C SER A 398 45.90 -2.91 13.48
N PRO A 399 46.22 -2.84 12.21
CA PRO A 399 45.20 -2.70 11.16
C PRO A 399 44.46 -4.02 10.96
N VAL A 400 43.24 -4.10 11.46
CA VAL A 400 42.31 -5.18 11.13
C VAL A 400 41.71 -4.87 9.77
N VAL A 401 42.14 -5.63 8.75
CA VAL A 401 41.42 -5.72 7.47
C VAL A 401 40.10 -6.41 7.76
N THR A 402 39.06 -5.60 7.92
CA THR A 402 37.68 -6.10 8.03
C THR A 402 37.25 -6.57 6.64
N PRO A 403 36.80 -7.84 6.47
CA PRO A 403 36.14 -8.24 5.22
C PRO A 403 34.93 -7.35 5.00
N PRO A 404 34.57 -7.00 3.72
CA PRO A 404 33.43 -6.16 3.47
C PRO A 404 32.19 -6.83 4.08
N ALA A 405 31.48 -6.10 4.92
CA ALA A 405 30.21 -6.53 5.46
C ALA A 405 29.27 -6.93 4.31
N PRO A 406 28.49 -8.02 4.45
CA PRO A 406 27.53 -8.37 3.42
C PRO A 406 26.62 -7.16 3.18
N ALA A 407 26.54 -6.72 1.93
CA ALA A 407 25.75 -5.57 1.50
C ALA A 407 24.37 -5.68 2.17
N SER A 408 24.10 -4.74 3.07
CA SER A 408 22.90 -4.74 3.89
C SER A 408 21.68 -4.76 2.98
N SER A 409 20.67 -5.55 3.35
CA SER A 409 19.37 -5.68 2.68
C SER A 409 18.66 -4.33 2.45
N LEU A 410 19.10 -3.27 3.09
CA LEU A 410 18.64 -1.88 2.93
C LEU A 410 18.95 -1.28 1.54
N ASN A 411 19.93 -1.79 0.80
CA ASN A 411 20.30 -1.25 -0.52
C ASN A 411 19.48 -1.84 -1.68
N ARG A 412 18.61 -2.82 -1.45
CA ARG A 412 17.84 -3.50 -2.50
C ARG A 412 16.36 -3.13 -2.55
N SER A 413 15.87 -2.28 -1.68
CA SER A 413 14.50 -1.79 -1.71
C SER A 413 14.40 -0.40 -2.35
N LEU A 414 13.21 -0.04 -2.83
CA LEU A 414 12.94 1.32 -3.28
C LEU A 414 12.99 2.26 -2.07
N GLU A 415 13.85 3.28 -2.14
CA GLU A 415 13.92 4.28 -1.08
C GLU A 415 12.63 5.10 -1.00
N GLN A 416 12.15 5.29 0.21
CA GLN A 416 10.94 6.05 0.46
C GLN A 416 11.01 7.48 -0.10
N HIS A 417 12.19 8.12 -0.02
CA HIS A 417 12.41 9.45 -0.56
C HIS A 417 12.19 9.50 -2.08
N PHE A 418 12.71 8.50 -2.81
CA PHE A 418 12.45 8.36 -4.23
C PHE A 418 10.95 8.19 -4.53
N VAL A 419 10.28 7.31 -3.78
CA VAL A 419 8.84 7.04 -3.97
C VAL A 419 8.01 8.31 -3.80
N TYR A 420 8.25 9.10 -2.76
CA TYR A 420 7.55 10.37 -2.56
C TYR A 420 7.88 11.40 -3.65
N ASN A 421 9.13 11.47 -4.08
CA ASN A 421 9.52 12.37 -5.16
C ASN A 421 8.88 11.96 -6.49
N ALA A 422 8.83 10.67 -6.78
CA ALA A 422 8.15 10.14 -7.97
C ALA A 422 6.67 10.53 -7.98
N PHE A 423 5.95 10.31 -6.87
CA PHE A 423 4.55 10.72 -6.77
C PHE A 423 4.36 12.24 -6.91
N ASN A 424 5.21 13.05 -6.30
CA ASN A 424 5.13 14.50 -6.42
C ASN A 424 5.40 14.97 -7.86
N THR A 425 6.38 14.36 -8.55
CA THR A 425 6.71 14.65 -9.95
C THR A 425 5.56 14.28 -10.88
N ILE A 426 5.02 13.05 -10.74
CA ILE A 426 3.86 12.59 -11.51
C ILE A 426 2.65 13.50 -11.24
N ALA A 427 2.40 13.87 -9.98
CA ALA A 427 1.34 14.78 -9.60
C ALA A 427 1.46 16.17 -10.27
N ALA A 428 2.67 16.71 -10.35
CA ALA A 428 2.91 17.98 -11.01
C ALA A 428 2.63 17.89 -12.53
N LEU A 429 3.11 16.82 -13.18
CA LEU A 429 2.93 16.59 -14.60
C LEU A 429 1.48 16.32 -15.01
N MET A 430 0.66 15.75 -14.14
CA MET A 430 -0.75 15.51 -14.45
C MET A 430 -1.52 16.79 -14.83
N ARG A 431 -1.04 17.95 -14.42
CA ARG A 431 -1.64 19.25 -14.77
C ARG A 431 -1.05 19.86 -16.05
N THR A 432 0.20 19.54 -16.39
CA THR A 432 0.94 20.17 -17.48
C THR A 432 1.15 19.24 -18.67
N ASP A 433 1.33 17.94 -18.41
CA ASP A 433 1.48 16.88 -19.40
C ASP A 433 0.89 15.56 -18.89
N PRO A 434 -0.45 15.37 -19.02
CA PRO A 434 -1.13 14.16 -18.55
C PRO A 434 -0.65 12.87 -19.23
N ALA A 435 -0.19 12.94 -20.47
CA ALA A 435 0.33 11.78 -21.20
C ALA A 435 1.64 11.30 -20.58
N GLN A 436 2.59 12.21 -20.36
CA GLN A 436 3.85 11.89 -19.70
C GLN A 436 3.62 11.42 -18.26
N ALA A 437 2.71 12.06 -17.52
CA ALA A 437 2.36 11.61 -16.16
C ALA A 437 1.85 10.16 -16.14
N ARG A 438 1.02 9.78 -17.12
CA ARG A 438 0.52 8.41 -17.27
C ARG A 438 1.65 7.41 -17.52
N ASP A 439 2.56 7.74 -18.43
CA ASP A 439 3.68 6.87 -18.77
C ASP A 439 4.62 6.67 -17.57
N LEU A 440 4.91 7.74 -16.83
CA LEU A 440 5.69 7.66 -15.59
C LEU A 440 4.99 6.86 -14.49
N LEU A 441 3.67 6.97 -14.38
CA LEU A 441 2.88 6.20 -13.41
C LEU A 441 2.91 4.70 -13.72
N LEU A 442 2.80 4.32 -14.99
CA LEU A 442 2.93 2.95 -15.45
C LEU A 442 4.35 2.41 -15.23
N GLY A 443 5.36 3.19 -15.59
CA GLY A 443 6.76 2.86 -15.37
C GLY A 443 7.08 2.65 -13.89
N PHE A 444 6.57 3.51 -13.00
CA PHE A 444 6.73 3.34 -11.56
C PHE A 444 6.10 2.04 -11.03
N ALA A 445 4.94 1.65 -11.59
CA ALA A 445 4.30 0.39 -11.23
C ALA A 445 5.14 -0.83 -11.67
N ASP A 446 5.78 -0.76 -12.83
CA ASP A 446 6.68 -1.82 -13.33
C ASP A 446 7.94 -1.92 -12.47
N LEU A 447 8.52 -0.78 -12.09
CA LEU A 447 9.64 -0.69 -11.15
C LEU A 447 9.28 -1.33 -9.79
N SER A 448 8.09 -1.06 -9.26
CA SER A 448 7.61 -1.66 -8.01
C SER A 448 7.44 -3.17 -8.11
N ARG A 449 7.01 -3.71 -9.26
CA ARG A 449 6.92 -5.15 -9.50
C ARG A 449 8.30 -5.82 -9.52
N THR A 450 9.30 -5.17 -10.09
CA THR A 450 10.69 -5.67 -10.06
C THR A 450 11.22 -5.66 -8.62
N ALA A 451 10.91 -4.64 -7.83
CA ALA A 451 11.25 -4.59 -6.41
C ALA A 451 10.59 -5.71 -5.58
N ASP A 452 9.40 -6.17 -5.93
CA ASP A 452 8.76 -7.33 -5.29
C ASP A 452 9.53 -8.64 -5.47
N ARG A 453 10.35 -8.74 -6.51
CA ARG A 453 11.17 -9.92 -6.78
C ARG A 453 12.50 -9.95 -6.02
N VAL A 454 12.76 -9.01 -5.12
CA VAL A 454 14.01 -8.97 -4.28
C VAL A 454 14.17 -10.20 -3.37
N GLY A 455 13.36 -11.17 -3.37
CA GLY A 455 13.56 -12.47 -2.73
C GLY A 455 13.92 -13.59 -3.67
N THR A 456 13.82 -13.39 -4.99
CA THR A 456 14.24 -14.36 -5.99
C THR A 456 15.74 -14.25 -6.24
N PRO A 457 16.43 -15.36 -6.52
CA PRO A 457 17.88 -15.29 -6.74
C PRO A 457 18.24 -14.44 -7.96
N GLU A 458 17.50 -14.55 -9.04
CA GLU A 458 17.79 -13.88 -10.31
C GLU A 458 16.52 -13.55 -11.09
N ILE A 459 16.59 -12.52 -11.96
CA ILE A 459 15.58 -12.11 -12.94
C ILE A 459 16.24 -11.90 -14.31
N PRO A 460 15.48 -11.91 -15.43
CA PRO A 460 15.99 -11.52 -16.74
C PRO A 460 16.55 -10.09 -16.73
N LEU A 461 17.70 -9.89 -17.38
CA LEU A 461 18.30 -8.55 -17.54
C LEU A 461 17.35 -7.59 -18.26
N ALA A 462 16.50 -8.09 -19.15
CA ALA A 462 15.46 -7.31 -19.81
C ALA A 462 14.51 -6.63 -18.81
N ASP A 463 14.07 -7.37 -17.77
CA ASP A 463 13.18 -6.85 -16.72
C ASP A 463 13.89 -5.79 -15.86
N GLU A 464 15.15 -6.05 -15.53
CA GLU A 464 15.99 -5.11 -14.77
C GLU A 464 16.23 -3.81 -15.53
N LEU A 465 16.52 -3.90 -16.85
CA LEU A 465 16.69 -2.70 -17.69
C LEU A 465 15.38 -1.92 -17.89
N ALA A 466 14.24 -2.59 -17.90
CA ALA A 466 12.94 -1.92 -17.90
C ALA A 466 12.73 -1.10 -16.61
N ALA A 467 13.09 -1.66 -15.46
CA ALA A 467 13.06 -0.96 -14.18
C ALA A 467 14.04 0.24 -14.14
N VAL A 468 15.24 0.08 -14.68
CA VAL A 468 16.23 1.17 -14.83
C VAL A 468 15.70 2.31 -15.70
N ARG A 469 15.10 1.99 -16.85
CA ARG A 469 14.50 3.00 -17.74
C ARG A 469 13.37 3.76 -17.04
N ALA A 470 12.51 3.05 -16.34
CA ALA A 470 11.41 3.64 -15.57
C ALA A 470 11.92 4.58 -14.47
N TYR A 471 12.95 4.17 -13.72
CA TYR A 471 13.60 4.99 -12.71
C TYR A 471 14.18 6.28 -13.33
N LEU A 472 14.98 6.14 -14.38
CA LEU A 472 15.62 7.28 -15.06
C LEU A 472 14.60 8.25 -15.66
N ALA A 473 13.50 7.76 -16.22
CA ALA A 473 12.43 8.61 -16.75
C ALA A 473 11.78 9.46 -15.66
N ILE A 474 11.55 8.89 -14.46
CA ILE A 474 11.01 9.60 -13.30
C ILE A 474 12.00 10.66 -12.80
N GLU A 475 13.27 10.30 -12.66
CA GLU A 475 14.31 11.24 -12.22
C GLU A 475 14.54 12.35 -13.26
N GLN A 476 14.50 12.03 -14.54
CA GLN A 476 14.60 13.02 -15.61
C GLN A 476 13.42 14.00 -15.59
N ALA A 477 12.22 13.52 -15.33
CA ALA A 477 11.05 14.39 -15.15
C ALA A 477 11.19 15.28 -13.89
N ARG A 478 11.81 14.76 -12.80
CA ARG A 478 12.08 15.51 -11.56
C ARG A 478 13.15 16.60 -11.76
N PHE A 479 14.26 16.26 -12.38
CA PHE A 479 15.38 17.18 -12.56
C PHE A 479 15.26 18.07 -13.81
N GLY A 480 14.38 17.72 -14.74
CA GLY A 480 14.21 18.42 -16.01
C GLY A 480 15.51 18.43 -16.82
N ARG A 481 15.91 19.60 -17.31
CA ARG A 481 17.14 19.77 -18.11
C ARG A 481 18.46 19.50 -17.36
N ARG A 482 18.40 19.31 -16.05
CA ARG A 482 19.59 19.02 -15.23
C ARG A 482 20.03 17.55 -15.30
N LEU A 483 19.20 16.65 -15.81
CA LEU A 483 19.55 15.25 -15.96
C LEU A 483 19.34 14.81 -17.42
N GLU A 484 20.43 14.42 -18.06
CA GLU A 484 20.40 13.72 -19.35
C GLU A 484 20.58 12.22 -19.07
N THR A 485 19.80 11.37 -19.75
CA THR A 485 19.86 9.91 -19.55
C THR A 485 19.92 9.17 -20.88
N GLU A 486 20.74 8.11 -20.94
CA GLU A 486 20.83 7.25 -22.10
C GLU A 486 21.01 5.79 -21.64
N VAL A 487 20.25 4.87 -22.23
CA VAL A 487 20.35 3.42 -21.96
C VAL A 487 20.52 2.70 -23.28
N THR A 488 21.72 2.19 -23.53
CA THR A 488 22.11 1.50 -24.79
C THR A 488 22.45 0.05 -24.55
N VAL A 489 22.13 -0.79 -25.52
CA VAL A 489 22.46 -2.22 -25.54
C VAL A 489 23.17 -2.51 -26.86
N ASP A 490 24.29 -3.23 -26.80
CA ASP A 490 25.00 -3.71 -28.00
C ASP A 490 24.07 -4.62 -28.82
N ASP A 491 24.06 -4.45 -30.14
CA ASP A 491 23.19 -5.20 -31.05
C ASP A 491 23.36 -6.72 -30.93
N ARG A 492 24.55 -7.18 -30.55
CA ARG A 492 24.85 -8.59 -30.32
C ARG A 492 24.09 -9.20 -29.15
N LEU A 493 23.66 -8.39 -28.18
CA LEU A 493 22.97 -8.85 -26.96
C LEU A 493 21.47 -8.57 -26.99
N THR A 494 20.97 -7.78 -27.95
CA THR A 494 19.56 -7.38 -27.99
C THR A 494 18.59 -8.58 -27.98
N GLY A 495 18.95 -9.69 -28.65
CA GLY A 495 18.14 -10.93 -28.63
C GLY A 495 18.35 -11.84 -27.43
N GLN A 496 19.34 -11.56 -26.57
CA GLN A 496 19.76 -12.44 -25.46
C GLN A 496 19.44 -11.86 -24.07
N LEU A 497 18.87 -10.66 -23.98
CA LEU A 497 18.57 -10.00 -22.71
C LEU A 497 17.62 -10.79 -21.79
N GLY A 498 16.78 -11.65 -22.38
CA GLY A 498 15.89 -12.54 -21.63
C GLY A 498 16.60 -13.72 -20.99
N ASP A 499 17.74 -14.13 -21.54
CA ASP A 499 18.53 -15.31 -21.11
C ASP A 499 19.65 -14.92 -20.13
N LEU A 500 20.00 -13.62 -20.06
CA LEU A 500 20.97 -13.10 -19.11
C LEU A 500 20.33 -12.87 -17.75
N ALA A 501 20.87 -13.49 -16.73
CA ALA A 501 20.36 -13.43 -15.36
C ALA A 501 21.09 -12.37 -14.54
N VAL A 502 20.32 -11.63 -13.71
CA VAL A 502 20.83 -10.60 -12.80
C VAL A 502 20.03 -10.62 -11.50
N ALA A 503 20.66 -10.30 -10.37
CA ALA A 503 19.91 -10.14 -9.12
C ALA A 503 18.96 -8.92 -9.20
N PRO A 504 17.71 -9.03 -8.70
CA PRO A 504 16.74 -7.93 -8.76
C PRO A 504 17.30 -6.65 -8.20
N LEU A 505 17.08 -5.53 -8.88
CA LEU A 505 17.52 -4.17 -8.55
C LEU A 505 19.05 -3.96 -8.52
N GLN A 506 19.86 -4.90 -8.98
CA GLN A 506 21.32 -4.80 -8.90
C GLN A 506 21.88 -3.70 -9.82
N VAL A 507 21.40 -3.61 -11.06
CA VAL A 507 21.78 -2.54 -12.00
C VAL A 507 21.14 -1.20 -11.53
N LEU A 508 19.90 -1.25 -11.09
CA LEU A 508 19.19 -0.07 -10.60
C LEU A 508 19.92 0.58 -9.42
N VAL A 509 20.47 -0.19 -8.48
CA VAL A 509 21.25 0.34 -7.35
C VAL A 509 22.45 1.14 -7.84
N LEU A 510 23.20 0.65 -8.84
CA LEU A 510 24.34 1.37 -9.41
C LEU A 510 23.92 2.69 -10.05
N VAL A 511 22.82 2.69 -10.79
CA VAL A 511 22.27 3.88 -11.45
C VAL A 511 21.77 4.89 -10.39
N ARG A 512 21.05 4.43 -9.39
CA ARG A 512 20.54 5.25 -8.30
C ARG A 512 21.67 5.93 -7.52
N GLU A 513 22.68 5.18 -7.13
CA GLU A 513 23.85 5.72 -6.43
C GLU A 513 24.57 6.77 -7.28
N THR A 514 24.65 6.56 -8.60
CA THR A 514 25.24 7.55 -9.51
C THR A 514 24.40 8.84 -9.55
N VAL A 515 23.09 8.74 -9.65
CA VAL A 515 22.19 9.92 -9.60
C VAL A 515 22.31 10.66 -8.26
N GLN A 516 22.25 9.95 -7.15
CA GLN A 516 22.28 10.54 -5.80
C GLN A 516 23.62 11.20 -5.46
N GLN A 517 24.74 10.57 -5.83
CA GLN A 517 26.06 11.07 -5.48
C GLN A 517 26.57 12.13 -6.43
N HIS A 518 26.19 12.08 -7.71
CA HIS A 518 26.81 12.87 -8.76
C HIS A 518 25.88 13.86 -9.45
N ILE A 519 24.57 13.67 -9.41
CA ILE A 519 23.61 14.56 -10.06
C ILE A 519 22.85 15.43 -9.05
N GLU A 520 22.29 14.80 -8.02
CA GLU A 520 21.43 15.49 -7.06
C GLU A 520 22.13 16.66 -6.34
N PRO A 521 23.40 16.53 -5.89
CA PRO A 521 24.12 17.61 -5.20
C PRO A 521 24.53 18.78 -6.12
N ARG A 522 24.50 18.62 -7.46
CA ARG A 522 25.00 19.62 -8.41
C ARG A 522 23.90 20.49 -8.97
N PRO A 523 23.97 21.81 -8.83
CA PRO A 523 23.02 22.72 -9.44
C PRO A 523 22.97 22.62 -10.97
N GLU A 524 24.13 22.39 -11.62
CA GLU A 524 24.29 22.23 -13.08
C GLU A 524 23.78 20.88 -13.58
N GLY A 525 23.65 19.88 -12.69
CA GLY A 525 23.23 18.53 -13.04
C GLY A 525 24.32 17.71 -13.72
N GLY A 526 23.96 16.82 -14.65
CA GLY A 526 24.88 15.97 -15.39
C GLY A 526 24.17 14.96 -16.30
N ALA A 527 24.93 13.99 -16.83
CA ALA A 527 24.41 12.93 -17.67
C ALA A 527 24.75 11.56 -17.09
N VAL A 528 23.79 10.66 -17.09
CA VAL A 528 23.95 9.26 -16.69
C VAL A 528 23.71 8.37 -17.90
N THR A 529 24.72 7.57 -18.26
CA THR A 529 24.65 6.60 -19.35
C THR A 529 24.76 5.20 -18.81
N VAL A 530 23.90 4.32 -19.28
CA VAL A 530 23.94 2.87 -19.00
C VAL A 530 24.18 2.15 -20.31
N HIS A 531 25.29 1.42 -20.40
CA HIS A 531 25.65 0.64 -21.56
C HIS A 531 25.75 -0.84 -21.21
N VAL A 532 25.13 -1.69 -22.02
CA VAL A 532 25.22 -3.14 -21.91
C VAL A 532 25.97 -3.68 -23.12
N GLY A 533 27.12 -4.27 -22.91
CA GLY A 533 27.95 -4.85 -23.95
C GLY A 533 28.44 -6.26 -23.60
N PRO A 534 28.99 -7.02 -24.57
CA PRO A 534 29.57 -8.34 -24.33
C PRO A 534 30.83 -8.22 -23.44
N ASP A 535 31.02 -9.15 -22.50
CA ASP A 535 32.19 -9.19 -21.60
C ASP A 535 33.42 -9.87 -22.22
N GLY A 536 33.31 -10.39 -23.45
CA GLY A 536 34.35 -11.14 -24.13
C GLY A 536 34.45 -12.63 -23.72
N GLY A 537 33.72 -13.07 -22.70
CA GLY A 537 33.68 -14.47 -22.20
C GLY A 537 32.34 -15.17 -22.46
N GLY A 538 31.44 -14.58 -23.24
CA GLY A 538 30.10 -15.10 -23.53
C GLY A 538 29.01 -14.56 -22.60
N GLY A 539 29.35 -13.74 -21.58
CA GLY A 539 28.45 -13.01 -20.72
C GLY A 539 28.26 -11.56 -21.16
N ALA A 540 27.72 -10.73 -20.27
CA ALA A 540 27.52 -9.31 -20.50
C ALA A 540 28.19 -8.46 -19.43
N GLU A 541 28.60 -7.25 -19.80
CA GLU A 541 29.06 -6.20 -18.88
C GLU A 541 28.10 -5.00 -18.95
N VAL A 542 27.56 -4.61 -17.80
CA VAL A 542 26.76 -3.39 -17.64
C VAL A 542 27.66 -2.30 -17.10
N VAL A 543 27.76 -1.19 -17.81
CA VAL A 543 28.59 -0.04 -17.45
C VAL A 543 27.70 1.17 -17.22
N VAL A 544 27.73 1.70 -16.01
CA VAL A 544 27.04 2.97 -15.64
C VAL A 544 28.07 4.07 -15.54
N ARG A 545 27.91 5.14 -16.31
CA ARG A 545 28.84 6.29 -16.37
C ARG A 545 28.13 7.57 -16.01
N ASP A 546 28.83 8.43 -15.27
CA ASP A 546 28.57 9.86 -15.15
C ASP A 546 29.59 10.63 -15.99
N ARG A 547 29.16 11.59 -16.80
CA ARG A 547 30.07 12.44 -17.59
C ARG A 547 31.02 13.22 -16.67
N GLY A 548 32.24 12.69 -16.46
CA GLY A 548 33.35 13.36 -15.81
C GLY A 548 33.77 12.87 -14.42
N HIS A 549 33.12 11.85 -13.83
CA HIS A 549 33.38 11.46 -12.44
C HIS A 549 33.55 9.96 -12.20
N GLY A 550 33.56 9.14 -13.23
CA GLY A 550 33.85 7.71 -13.11
C GLY A 550 32.84 6.79 -13.79
N GLU A 551 33.18 5.51 -13.77
CA GLU A 551 32.32 4.45 -14.26
C GLU A 551 32.19 3.34 -13.22
N ARG A 552 31.03 2.71 -13.19
CA ARG A 552 30.74 1.52 -12.37
C ARG A 552 30.43 0.38 -13.32
N ARG A 553 30.96 -0.81 -13.04
CA ARG A 553 30.82 -1.98 -13.90
C ARG A 553 30.22 -3.14 -13.13
N LEU A 554 29.33 -3.87 -13.79
CA LEU A 554 28.74 -5.11 -13.33
C LEU A 554 28.93 -6.16 -14.42
N ARG A 555 29.58 -7.28 -14.11
CA ARG A 555 29.71 -8.41 -15.03
C ARG A 555 28.65 -9.44 -14.72
N LEU A 556 28.00 -9.89 -15.77
CA LEU A 556 26.98 -10.94 -15.74
C LEU A 556 27.53 -12.19 -16.40
N PRO A 557 27.40 -13.37 -15.79
CA PRO A 557 27.89 -14.62 -16.40
C PRO A 557 27.14 -14.93 -17.69
N ALA A 558 27.77 -15.77 -18.52
CA ALA A 558 27.09 -16.34 -19.66
C ALA A 558 25.85 -17.12 -19.23
N PRO A 559 24.78 -17.13 -20.06
CA PRO A 559 23.63 -17.98 -19.79
C PRO A 559 24.08 -19.43 -19.58
N ALA A 560 23.55 -20.12 -18.56
CA ALA A 560 23.84 -21.54 -18.38
C ALA A 560 23.42 -22.28 -19.66
N ALA A 561 24.37 -22.93 -20.31
CA ALA A 561 24.06 -23.74 -21.49
C ALA A 561 22.99 -24.75 -21.09
N CYS A 562 21.84 -24.71 -21.75
CA CYS A 562 20.84 -25.76 -21.64
C CYS A 562 21.50 -27.06 -22.05
N THR A 563 21.98 -27.87 -21.09
CA THR A 563 22.31 -29.26 -21.31
C THR A 563 20.99 -29.96 -21.62
N GLY A 564 20.79 -30.22 -22.93
CA GLY A 564 19.63 -30.89 -23.51
C GLY A 564 19.39 -32.31 -22.99
#